data_43fae47560e27c55471db145302176ca
#
_entry.id   43fae47560e27c55471db145302176ca
#
_cell.length_a   1.000
_cell.length_b   1.000
_cell.length_c   1.000
_cell.angle_alpha   90.00
_cell.angle_beta   90.00
_cell.angle_gamma   90.00
#
_symmetry.space_group_name_H-M   'P 1'
#
loop_
_entity.id
_entity.type
_entity.pdbx_description
1 polymer ?
#
loop_
_entity_poly.entity_id
_entity_poly.type
_entity_poly.pdbx_seq_one_letter_code
_entity_poly.pdbx_strand_id
1 'polypeptide(L)'
;MKIIYNCWFALCMLLLITSCNDEWKDEQYRQYISFKAPIKDKDNGVTPIYVRYNPDGKVRYQLPVIVSGSTTNEQDIDVHVALYEDTLEILNRERFSGRTDLWYTLLEEDKYEFPEIVHIPAGTCVEQLNIDFDLRGINMTDKWVLPLTIVDDVSYNYQGHPRKNYAKALLRVIPFNDYSGSYSTSTMEVYIRNANGSTDNKPMVTNNRTAYVVDNNTIFFYAGLMSEDLSRDERELYKIYIRFNEDKSLSM
;
A
#
# COMPACT_ATOMS: atom_id res chain seq x y z
N MET A 1 -20.78 -32.73 60.90
CA MET A 1 -20.88 -32.77 59.40
C MET A 1 -20.79 -31.40 58.76
N LYS A 2 -21.51 -30.36 59.12
CA LYS A 2 -21.45 -29.04 58.50
C LYS A 2 -20.06 -28.37 58.45
N ILE A 3 -19.22 -28.57 59.46
CA ILE A 3 -17.87 -27.98 59.50
C ILE A 3 -16.94 -28.62 58.47
N ILE A 4 -17.06 -29.93 58.24
CA ILE A 4 -16.25 -30.66 57.26
C ILE A 4 -16.58 -30.17 55.80
N TYR A 5 -17.87 -29.96 55.53
CA TYR A 5 -18.30 -29.41 54.22
C TYR A 5 -17.79 -28.00 53.99
N ASN A 6 -17.80 -27.15 55.01
CA ASN A 6 -17.29 -25.78 54.90
C ASN A 6 -15.77 -25.76 54.71
N CYS A 7 -15.01 -26.64 55.37
CA CYS A 7 -13.56 -26.76 55.12
C CYS A 7 -13.24 -27.29 53.73
N TRP A 8 -14.02 -28.25 53.21
CA TRP A 8 -13.85 -28.76 51.85
C TRP A 8 -14.18 -27.69 50.79
N PHE A 9 -15.23 -26.92 51.01
CA PHE A 9 -15.61 -25.82 50.12
C PHE A 9 -14.56 -24.70 50.12
N ALA A 10 -14.02 -24.36 51.28
CA ALA A 10 -12.94 -23.37 51.41
C ALA A 10 -11.64 -23.85 50.73
N LEU A 11 -11.31 -25.15 50.88
CA LEU A 11 -10.14 -25.74 50.21
C LEU A 11 -10.28 -25.79 48.70
N CYS A 12 -11.48 -26.10 48.19
CA CYS A 12 -11.77 -26.03 46.74
C CYS A 12 -11.73 -24.59 46.21
N MET A 13 -12.21 -23.62 46.96
CA MET A 13 -12.08 -22.20 46.57
C MET A 13 -10.62 -21.72 46.56
N LEU A 14 -9.80 -22.18 47.54
CA LEU A 14 -8.37 -21.84 47.55
C LEU A 14 -7.62 -22.43 46.33
N LEU A 15 -8.00 -23.62 45.88
CA LEU A 15 -7.40 -24.24 44.68
C LEU A 15 -7.80 -23.55 43.39
N LEU A 16 -8.93 -22.86 43.34
CA LEU A 16 -9.37 -22.08 42.16
C LEU A 16 -8.64 -20.76 42.01
N ILE A 17 -8.09 -20.18 43.07
CA ILE A 17 -7.33 -18.92 43.00
C ILE A 17 -5.85 -19.12 42.67
N THR A 18 -5.31 -20.34 42.75
CA THR A 18 -3.92 -20.64 42.32
C THR A 18 -3.80 -21.00 40.84
N SER A 19 -4.91 -20.99 40.09
CA SER A 19 -4.95 -21.25 38.65
C SER A 19 -4.77 -19.97 37.79
N CYS A 20 -4.15 -18.93 38.33
CA CYS A 20 -3.59 -17.90 37.47
C CYS A 20 -2.30 -18.46 36.86
N ASN A 21 -2.43 -19.13 35.75
CA ASN A 21 -1.31 -19.56 34.93
C ASN A 21 -0.54 -18.34 34.46
N ASP A 22 0.73 -18.23 34.82
CA ASP A 22 1.67 -17.26 34.32
C ASP A 22 2.05 -17.54 32.84
N GLU A 23 1.40 -18.52 32.19
CA GLU A 23 1.62 -18.94 30.81
C GLU A 23 1.51 -17.78 29.81
N TRP A 24 0.78 -16.71 30.17
CA TRP A 24 0.64 -15.51 29.32
C TRP A 24 1.80 -14.52 29.45
N LYS A 25 2.77 -14.77 30.33
CA LYS A 25 3.93 -13.89 30.53
C LYS A 25 5.07 -14.25 29.60
N ASP A 26 5.13 -15.50 29.18
CA ASP A 26 6.19 -15.98 28.28
C ASP A 26 5.78 -15.85 26.81
N GLU A 27 6.77 -15.66 25.95
CA GLU A 27 6.56 -15.63 24.50
C GLU A 27 6.10 -17.02 24.02
N GLN A 28 4.88 -17.08 23.50
CA GLN A 28 4.27 -18.33 23.03
C GLN A 28 4.50 -18.61 21.55
N TYR A 29 4.87 -17.57 20.79
CA TYR A 29 5.08 -17.63 19.37
C TYR A 29 6.45 -17.06 19.03
N ARG A 30 7.10 -17.64 18.01
CA ARG A 30 8.33 -17.07 17.51
C ARG A 30 8.09 -15.65 16.99
N GLN A 31 8.90 -14.71 17.44
CA GLN A 31 8.86 -13.35 16.95
C GLN A 31 9.45 -13.26 15.54
N TYR A 32 8.73 -12.60 14.65
CA TYR A 32 9.12 -12.37 13.27
C TYR A 32 8.94 -10.90 12.92
N ILE A 33 9.78 -10.42 11.99
CA ILE A 33 9.66 -9.06 11.48
C ILE A 33 8.80 -9.05 10.22
N SER A 34 7.90 -8.07 10.13
CA SER A 34 7.00 -7.91 9.00
C SER A 34 6.71 -6.44 8.69
N PHE A 35 6.36 -6.14 7.44
CA PHE A 35 5.74 -4.87 7.10
C PHE A 35 4.24 -4.91 7.41
N LYS A 36 3.69 -3.77 7.89
CA LYS A 36 2.24 -3.57 7.92
C LYS A 36 1.75 -3.05 6.57
N ALA A 37 1.90 -3.86 5.55
CA ALA A 37 1.46 -3.58 4.20
C ALA A 37 0.45 -4.65 3.75
N PRO A 38 -0.82 -4.58 4.18
CA PRO A 38 -1.78 -5.64 3.93
C PRO A 38 -2.06 -5.75 2.44
N ILE A 39 -1.65 -6.87 1.86
CA ILE A 39 -1.98 -7.21 0.49
C ILE A 39 -3.39 -7.80 0.49
N LYS A 40 -4.28 -7.16 -0.26
CA LYS A 40 -5.65 -7.63 -0.45
C LYS A 40 -5.79 -8.23 -1.85
N ASP A 41 -6.50 -9.33 -1.98
CA ASP A 41 -6.75 -9.97 -3.29
C ASP A 41 -7.39 -9.00 -4.29
N LYS A 42 -8.28 -8.14 -3.81
CA LYS A 42 -8.93 -7.11 -4.63
C LYS A 42 -7.96 -6.05 -5.19
N ASP A 43 -6.82 -5.87 -4.56
CA ASP A 43 -5.82 -4.87 -4.93
C ASP A 43 -4.73 -5.44 -5.86
N ASN A 44 -4.99 -6.61 -6.43
CA ASN A 44 -4.15 -7.22 -7.46
C ASN A 44 -2.74 -7.61 -7.03
N GLY A 45 -2.53 -7.88 -5.75
CA GLY A 45 -1.24 -8.31 -5.20
C GLY A 45 -0.30 -7.18 -4.84
N VAL A 46 -0.75 -5.92 -4.97
CA VAL A 46 -0.03 -4.73 -4.50
C VAL A 46 -0.79 -4.05 -3.36
N THR A 47 -0.08 -3.27 -2.56
CA THR A 47 -0.69 -2.44 -1.51
C THR A 47 -0.77 -1.00 -2.00
N PRO A 48 -1.95 -0.47 -2.34
CA PRO A 48 -2.07 0.92 -2.74
C PRO A 48 -1.77 1.84 -1.55
N ILE A 49 -0.85 2.78 -1.75
CA ILE A 49 -0.53 3.85 -0.82
C ILE A 49 -0.86 5.19 -1.48
N TYR A 50 -1.53 6.04 -0.73
CA TYR A 50 -1.90 7.37 -1.19
C TYR A 50 -0.94 8.38 -0.59
N VAL A 51 -0.21 9.09 -1.46
CA VAL A 51 0.83 10.04 -1.07
C VAL A 51 0.42 11.42 -1.58
N ARG A 52 0.34 12.42 -0.67
CA ARG A 52 -0.06 13.76 -1.08
C ARG A 52 0.98 14.34 -2.03
N TYR A 53 0.51 14.83 -3.19
CA TYR A 53 1.38 15.54 -4.12
C TYR A 53 1.89 16.83 -3.48
N ASN A 54 3.20 17.04 -3.51
CA ASN A 54 3.85 18.25 -3.02
C ASN A 54 4.64 18.90 -4.17
N PRO A 55 4.23 20.10 -4.65
CA PRO A 55 4.94 20.77 -5.73
C PRO A 55 6.33 21.28 -5.30
N ASP A 56 6.54 21.49 -4.00
CA ASP A 56 7.73 22.12 -3.46
C ASP A 56 8.84 21.12 -3.09
N GLY A 57 8.57 19.81 -3.18
CA GLY A 57 9.57 18.79 -2.90
C GLY A 57 9.04 17.47 -2.39
N LYS A 58 9.86 16.83 -1.55
CA LYS A 58 9.56 15.49 -1.03
C LYS A 58 8.40 15.51 -0.02
N VAL A 59 7.72 14.37 0.06
CA VAL A 59 6.68 14.09 1.04
C VAL A 59 6.95 12.74 1.70
N ARG A 60 6.79 12.70 3.02
CA ARG A 60 7.06 11.50 3.82
C ARG A 60 5.85 10.60 3.91
N TYR A 61 6.07 9.32 3.62
CA TYR A 61 5.18 8.22 3.93
C TYR A 61 5.82 7.34 5.02
N GLN A 62 5.02 6.87 5.97
CA GLN A 62 5.48 6.03 7.07
C GLN A 62 4.90 4.62 6.93
N LEU A 63 5.80 3.65 6.72
CA LEU A 63 5.44 2.24 6.63
C LEU A 63 5.80 1.56 7.95
N PRO A 64 4.83 1.06 8.73
CA PRO A 64 5.14 0.37 9.98
C PRO A 64 5.86 -0.96 9.73
N VAL A 65 6.96 -1.15 10.45
CA VAL A 65 7.69 -2.41 10.60
C VAL A 65 7.34 -2.99 11.98
N ILE A 66 6.95 -4.24 12.03
CA ILE A 66 6.35 -4.85 13.20
C ILE A 66 7.15 -6.08 13.63
N VAL A 67 7.39 -6.19 14.93
CA VAL A 67 7.79 -7.44 15.58
C VAL A 67 6.52 -8.16 16.01
N SER A 68 6.25 -9.33 15.43
CA SER A 68 5.12 -10.18 15.81
C SER A 68 5.47 -11.02 17.04
N GLY A 69 4.46 -11.49 17.76
CA GLY A 69 4.63 -12.33 18.95
C GLY A 69 3.48 -12.15 19.93
N SER A 70 3.54 -12.83 21.06
CA SER A 70 2.58 -12.71 22.16
C SER A 70 3.04 -11.74 23.25
N THR A 71 4.34 -11.44 23.30
CA THR A 71 4.95 -10.52 24.26
C THR A 71 5.62 -9.34 23.55
N THR A 72 6.07 -8.39 24.35
CA THR A 72 6.84 -7.25 23.86
C THR A 72 8.25 -7.71 23.48
N ASN A 73 8.82 -7.09 22.44
CA ASN A 73 10.21 -7.29 22.05
C ASN A 73 11.16 -6.94 23.21
N GLU A 74 12.06 -7.85 23.57
CA GLU A 74 13.01 -7.70 24.68
C GLU A 74 14.40 -7.20 24.25
N GLN A 75 14.66 -7.10 22.95
CA GLN A 75 15.96 -6.77 22.39
C GLN A 75 15.87 -5.58 21.45
N ASP A 76 16.97 -4.83 21.35
CA ASP A 76 17.15 -3.89 20.25
C ASP A 76 17.33 -4.65 18.95
N ILE A 77 16.58 -4.28 17.91
CA ILE A 77 16.62 -4.93 16.60
C ILE A 77 16.88 -3.89 15.52
N ASP A 78 17.95 -4.10 14.75
CA ASP A 78 18.23 -3.32 13.55
C ASP A 78 17.72 -4.08 12.32
N VAL A 79 16.54 -3.69 11.84
CA VAL A 79 15.88 -4.34 10.71
C VAL A 79 16.43 -3.78 9.41
N HIS A 80 17.05 -4.62 8.60
CA HIS A 80 17.56 -4.22 7.28
C HIS A 80 16.45 -4.33 6.23
N VAL A 81 16.30 -3.25 5.47
CA VAL A 81 15.30 -3.11 4.39
C VAL A 81 16.01 -2.84 3.08
N ALA A 82 15.59 -3.52 2.03
CA ALA A 82 16.16 -3.34 0.70
C ALA A 82 15.07 -3.34 -0.38
N LEU A 83 15.42 -2.86 -1.57
CA LEU A 83 14.66 -3.10 -2.78
C LEU A 83 14.70 -4.57 -3.15
N TYR A 84 13.59 -5.08 -3.70
CA TYR A 84 13.54 -6.46 -4.19
C TYR A 84 12.67 -6.56 -5.46
N GLU A 85 13.26 -6.22 -6.56
CA GLU A 85 12.60 -6.13 -7.87
C GLU A 85 12.04 -7.46 -8.36
N ASP A 86 12.71 -8.59 -8.07
CA ASP A 86 12.26 -9.93 -8.45
C ASP A 86 10.81 -10.20 -8.02
N THR A 87 10.38 -9.68 -6.86
CA THR A 87 9.00 -9.86 -6.39
C THR A 87 8.01 -9.17 -7.32
N LEU A 88 8.34 -7.99 -7.83
CA LEU A 88 7.51 -7.27 -8.78
C LEU A 88 7.47 -7.97 -10.14
N GLU A 89 8.61 -8.46 -10.61
CA GLU A 89 8.71 -9.20 -11.86
C GLU A 89 7.89 -10.51 -11.81
N ILE A 90 7.99 -11.27 -10.72
CA ILE A 90 7.19 -12.48 -10.50
C ILE A 90 5.69 -12.14 -10.50
N LEU A 91 5.27 -11.09 -9.79
CA LEU A 91 3.87 -10.66 -9.78
C LEU A 91 3.37 -10.32 -11.18
N ASN A 92 4.14 -9.55 -11.94
CA ASN A 92 3.80 -9.14 -13.30
C ASN A 92 3.63 -10.35 -14.22
N ARG A 93 4.54 -11.30 -14.17
CA ARG A 93 4.48 -12.53 -14.98
C ARG A 93 3.29 -13.41 -14.60
N GLU A 94 3.08 -13.64 -13.32
CA GLU A 94 1.98 -14.49 -12.83
C GLU A 94 0.61 -13.89 -13.15
N ARG A 95 0.48 -12.56 -13.06
CA ARG A 95 -0.80 -11.88 -13.21
C ARG A 95 -1.16 -11.54 -14.64
N PHE A 96 -0.20 -11.00 -15.38
CA PHE A 96 -0.45 -10.46 -16.72
C PHE A 96 0.11 -11.34 -17.84
N SER A 97 0.84 -12.40 -17.49
CA SER A 97 1.50 -13.28 -18.45
C SER A 97 2.35 -12.49 -19.46
N GLY A 98 2.11 -12.65 -20.74
CA GLY A 98 2.80 -11.92 -21.81
C GLY A 98 2.29 -10.49 -22.09
N ARG A 99 1.27 -10.01 -21.37
CA ARG A 99 0.71 -8.66 -21.52
C ARG A 99 1.56 -7.63 -20.76
N THR A 100 2.77 -7.36 -21.25
CA THR A 100 3.72 -6.41 -20.64
C THR A 100 3.19 -4.98 -20.61
N ASP A 101 2.29 -4.65 -21.51
CA ASP A 101 1.54 -3.39 -21.56
C ASP A 101 0.63 -3.14 -20.34
N LEU A 102 0.34 -4.19 -19.57
CA LEU A 102 -0.46 -4.12 -18.34
C LEU A 102 0.38 -4.20 -17.06
N TRP A 103 1.68 -4.39 -17.17
CA TRP A 103 2.56 -4.58 -16.02
C TRP A 103 2.58 -3.37 -15.09
N TYR A 104 2.87 -3.63 -13.85
CA TYR A 104 3.30 -2.61 -12.91
C TYR A 104 4.73 -2.21 -13.24
N THR A 105 5.03 -0.94 -13.08
CA THR A 105 6.32 -0.33 -13.40
C THR A 105 7.09 -0.08 -12.10
N LEU A 106 8.36 -0.44 -12.08
CA LEU A 106 9.24 -0.11 -10.97
C LEU A 106 9.34 1.41 -10.82
N LEU A 107 9.15 1.92 -9.61
CA LEU A 107 9.30 3.34 -9.34
C LEU A 107 10.76 3.76 -9.55
N GLU A 108 10.97 4.86 -10.27
CA GLU A 108 12.30 5.38 -10.59
C GLU A 108 13.08 5.76 -9.33
N GLU A 109 14.39 5.51 -9.31
CA GLU A 109 15.24 5.69 -8.12
C GLU A 109 15.30 7.13 -7.60
N ASP A 110 15.13 8.12 -8.49
CA ASP A 110 15.09 9.54 -8.11
C ASP A 110 13.76 9.98 -7.45
N LYS A 111 12.76 9.09 -7.42
CA LYS A 111 11.42 9.36 -6.89
C LYS A 111 11.23 8.97 -5.43
N TYR A 112 12.18 8.30 -4.81
CA TYR A 112 12.08 7.89 -3.42
C TYR A 112 13.44 7.84 -2.72
N GLU A 113 13.38 7.93 -1.39
CA GLU A 113 14.52 7.72 -0.51
C GLU A 113 14.02 7.08 0.79
N PHE A 114 14.72 6.08 1.31
CA PHE A 114 14.43 5.47 2.61
C PHE A 114 15.71 4.97 3.28
N PRO A 115 15.75 4.88 4.63
CA PRO A 115 16.89 4.32 5.35
C PRO A 115 16.95 2.80 5.16
N GLU A 116 18.15 2.27 4.97
CA GLU A 116 18.37 0.82 4.84
C GLU A 116 18.15 0.07 6.17
N ILE A 117 18.15 0.78 7.32
CA ILE A 117 17.99 0.20 8.64
C ILE A 117 16.87 0.91 9.40
N VAL A 118 15.99 0.12 10.00
CA VAL A 118 14.96 0.56 10.94
C VAL A 118 15.30 0.00 12.31
N HIS A 119 15.62 0.89 13.25
CA HIS A 119 15.94 0.51 14.64
C HIS A 119 14.66 0.37 15.46
N ILE A 120 14.39 -0.84 15.96
CA ILE A 120 13.26 -1.14 16.86
C ILE A 120 13.82 -1.35 18.27
N PRO A 121 13.62 -0.39 19.21
CA PRO A 121 14.11 -0.51 20.56
C PRO A 121 13.46 -1.65 21.35
N ALA A 122 14.20 -2.22 22.30
CA ALA A 122 13.62 -3.11 23.31
C ALA A 122 12.43 -2.43 24.00
N GLY A 123 11.38 -3.20 24.28
CA GLY A 123 10.14 -2.68 24.85
C GLY A 123 9.13 -2.14 23.83
N THR A 124 9.48 -2.12 22.54
CA THR A 124 8.57 -1.73 21.46
C THR A 124 8.41 -2.86 20.44
N CYS A 125 7.26 -2.92 19.78
CA CYS A 125 7.00 -3.91 18.74
C CYS A 125 6.70 -3.28 17.38
N VAL A 126 6.77 -1.97 17.25
CA VAL A 126 6.48 -1.25 16.01
C VAL A 126 7.40 -0.04 15.88
N GLU A 127 8.00 0.11 14.72
CA GLU A 127 8.73 1.31 14.33
C GLU A 127 8.40 1.71 12.89
N GLN A 128 8.68 2.96 12.51
CA GLN A 128 8.30 3.49 11.22
C GLN A 128 9.49 3.50 10.24
N LEU A 129 9.36 2.81 9.12
CA LEU A 129 10.19 3.06 7.96
C LEU A 129 9.70 4.35 7.29
N ASN A 130 10.51 5.40 7.36
CA ASN A 130 10.22 6.67 6.70
C ASN A 130 10.66 6.61 5.24
N ILE A 131 9.72 6.77 4.32
CA ILE A 131 9.97 6.80 2.88
C ILE A 131 9.65 8.20 2.40
N ASP A 132 10.62 8.91 1.87
CA ASP A 132 10.46 10.25 1.32
C ASP A 132 10.29 10.16 -0.20
N PHE A 133 9.13 10.55 -0.73
CA PHE A 133 8.79 10.52 -2.15
C PHE A 133 8.90 11.90 -2.79
N ASP A 134 9.54 11.98 -3.96
CA ASP A 134 9.47 13.12 -4.88
C ASP A 134 8.61 12.73 -6.09
N LEU A 135 7.34 13.13 -6.06
CA LEU A 135 6.37 12.71 -7.07
C LEU A 135 6.21 13.74 -8.22
N ARG A 136 7.10 14.75 -8.28
CA ARG A 136 7.07 15.73 -9.36
C ARG A 136 7.41 15.07 -10.70
N GLY A 137 6.61 15.38 -11.72
CA GLY A 137 6.81 14.87 -13.07
C GLY A 137 6.49 13.38 -13.27
N ILE A 138 5.93 12.71 -12.27
CA ILE A 138 5.52 11.30 -12.39
C ILE A 138 4.36 11.16 -13.38
N ASN A 139 4.46 10.20 -14.30
CA ASN A 139 3.37 9.92 -15.24
C ASN A 139 2.44 8.84 -14.68
N MET A 140 1.23 9.22 -14.32
CA MET A 140 0.24 8.32 -13.74
C MET A 140 -0.47 7.40 -14.76
N THR A 141 -0.06 7.39 -16.02
CA THR A 141 -0.41 6.31 -16.93
C THR A 141 0.29 5.01 -16.54
N ASP A 142 1.50 5.12 -16.01
CA ASP A 142 2.24 3.99 -15.48
C ASP A 142 1.74 3.63 -14.08
N LYS A 143 1.78 2.36 -13.77
CA LYS A 143 1.34 1.81 -12.47
C LYS A 143 2.55 1.61 -11.57
N TRP A 144 3.03 2.67 -10.95
CA TRP A 144 4.27 2.71 -10.18
C TRP A 144 4.21 1.88 -8.91
N VAL A 145 5.21 1.03 -8.72
CA VAL A 145 5.34 0.18 -7.52
C VAL A 145 6.75 0.28 -6.96
N LEU A 146 6.84 0.49 -5.65
CA LEU A 146 8.07 0.37 -4.88
C LEU A 146 8.08 -1.00 -4.19
N PRO A 147 8.93 -1.95 -4.64
CA PRO A 147 9.05 -3.27 -4.05
C PRO A 147 10.09 -3.26 -2.93
N LEU A 148 9.69 -3.58 -1.71
CA LEU A 148 10.55 -3.64 -0.53
C LEU A 148 10.60 -5.06 0.04
N THR A 149 11.74 -5.42 0.63
CA THR A 149 11.90 -6.63 1.41
C THR A 149 12.61 -6.36 2.72
N ILE A 150 12.24 -7.10 3.75
CA ILE A 150 13.06 -7.25 4.96
C ILE A 150 14.14 -8.26 4.60
N VAL A 151 15.40 -7.86 4.76
CA VAL A 151 16.55 -8.73 4.51
C VAL A 151 16.65 -9.74 5.65
N ASP A 152 16.76 -11.01 5.30
CA ASP A 152 16.87 -12.11 6.25
C ASP A 152 18.25 -12.74 6.11
N ASP A 153 19.06 -12.68 7.19
CA ASP A 153 20.40 -13.25 7.24
C ASP A 153 20.62 -13.97 8.58
N VAL A 154 21.37 -15.06 8.54
CA VAL A 154 21.64 -15.88 9.73
C VAL A 154 22.45 -15.15 10.81
N SER A 155 23.14 -14.08 10.46
CA SER A 155 23.89 -13.22 11.40
C SER A 155 23.02 -12.24 12.16
N TYR A 156 21.78 -12.02 11.72
CA TYR A 156 20.88 -11.06 12.36
C TYR A 156 20.18 -11.69 13.59
N ASN A 157 19.89 -10.86 14.58
CA ASN A 157 19.14 -11.27 15.78
C ASN A 157 17.62 -11.33 15.55
N TYR A 158 17.17 -11.28 14.30
CA TYR A 158 15.77 -11.39 13.91
C TYR A 158 15.62 -12.31 12.69
N GLN A 159 14.38 -12.64 12.37
CA GLN A 159 14.01 -13.30 11.11
C GLN A 159 12.82 -12.60 10.48
N GLY A 160 12.85 -12.49 9.15
CA GLY A 160 11.69 -12.07 8.38
C GLY A 160 10.54 -13.07 8.52
N HIS A 161 9.30 -12.57 8.50
CA HIS A 161 8.13 -13.42 8.65
C HIS A 161 8.01 -14.39 7.45
N PRO A 162 7.98 -15.72 7.66
CA PRO A 162 8.05 -16.71 6.59
C PRO A 162 6.78 -16.76 5.73
N ARG A 163 5.67 -16.21 6.23
CA ARG A 163 4.42 -16.19 5.47
C ARG A 163 4.56 -15.24 4.28
N LYS A 164 4.12 -15.73 3.10
CA LYS A 164 4.10 -14.95 1.86
C LYS A 164 3.56 -13.53 2.11
N ASN A 165 4.25 -12.53 1.60
CA ASN A 165 3.86 -11.12 1.62
C ASN A 165 3.94 -10.39 2.99
N TYR A 166 4.47 -10.99 4.04
CA TYR A 166 4.65 -10.30 5.31
C TYR A 166 6.04 -9.63 5.41
N ALA A 167 7.09 -10.32 4.97
CA ALA A 167 8.44 -9.74 4.88
C ALA A 167 8.68 -8.96 3.59
N LYS A 168 7.67 -8.86 2.71
CA LYS A 168 7.74 -8.15 1.42
C LYS A 168 6.57 -7.20 1.30
N ALA A 169 6.82 -6.02 0.74
CA ALA A 169 5.81 -5.03 0.44
C ALA A 169 5.91 -4.57 -1.01
N LEU A 170 4.82 -4.63 -1.75
CA LEU A 170 4.68 -4.08 -3.09
C LEU A 170 3.80 -2.83 -3.01
N LEU A 171 4.42 -1.68 -2.75
CA LEU A 171 3.71 -0.42 -2.52
C LEU A 171 3.37 0.22 -3.87
N ARG A 172 2.09 0.19 -4.24
CA ARG A 172 1.61 0.94 -5.39
C ARG A 172 1.44 2.40 -5.01
N VAL A 173 2.30 3.26 -5.54
CA VAL A 173 2.33 4.69 -5.22
C VAL A 173 1.29 5.44 -6.03
N ILE A 174 0.33 6.06 -5.34
CA ILE A 174 -0.76 6.84 -5.94
C ILE A 174 -0.71 8.25 -5.37
N PRO A 175 -0.20 9.23 -6.12
CA PRO A 175 -0.28 10.63 -5.72
C PRO A 175 -1.74 11.10 -5.65
N PHE A 176 -2.02 11.96 -4.67
CA PHE A 176 -3.31 12.66 -4.60
C PHE A 176 -3.14 14.15 -4.33
N ASN A 177 -4.07 14.95 -4.82
CA ASN A 177 -4.23 16.37 -4.51
C ASN A 177 -5.68 16.67 -4.12
N ASP A 178 -6.04 17.94 -3.97
CA ASP A 178 -7.39 18.32 -3.55
C ASP A 178 -8.46 18.04 -4.62
N TYR A 179 -8.05 17.74 -5.85
CA TYR A 179 -8.92 17.54 -7.02
C TYR A 179 -8.92 16.12 -7.54
N SER A 180 -8.02 15.26 -7.06
CA SER A 180 -7.95 13.86 -7.49
C SER A 180 -8.91 12.98 -6.71
N GLY A 181 -9.22 11.80 -7.26
CA GLY A 181 -10.05 10.80 -6.59
C GLY A 181 -11.14 10.23 -7.49
N SER A 182 -12.13 9.59 -6.88
CA SER A 182 -13.24 8.97 -7.61
C SER A 182 -14.43 9.94 -7.71
N TYR A 183 -14.89 10.16 -8.94
CA TYR A 183 -16.02 11.04 -9.24
C TYR A 183 -17.18 10.23 -9.81
N SER A 184 -18.40 10.58 -9.39
CA SER A 184 -19.61 10.10 -10.07
C SER A 184 -19.75 10.82 -11.42
N THR A 185 -19.88 10.03 -12.47
CA THR A 185 -20.02 10.51 -13.84
C THR A 185 -21.28 9.99 -14.53
N SER A 186 -22.28 9.65 -13.75
CA SER A 186 -23.55 9.09 -14.24
C SER A 186 -24.30 9.99 -15.22
N THR A 187 -24.00 11.28 -15.21
CA THR A 187 -24.56 12.28 -16.15
C THR A 187 -23.60 12.73 -17.24
N MET A 188 -22.36 12.17 -17.26
CA MET A 188 -21.37 12.49 -18.28
C MET A 188 -21.62 11.63 -19.53
N GLU A 189 -21.76 12.29 -20.64
CA GLU A 189 -21.86 11.65 -21.97
C GLU A 189 -20.61 12.00 -22.79
N VAL A 190 -19.93 10.98 -23.29
CA VAL A 190 -18.75 11.14 -24.14
C VAL A 190 -19.06 10.61 -25.54
N TYR A 191 -18.97 11.46 -26.52
CA TYR A 191 -19.21 11.13 -27.93
C TYR A 191 -17.90 11.05 -28.70
N ILE A 192 -17.73 10.00 -29.49
CA ILE A 192 -16.59 9.91 -30.42
C ILE A 192 -16.88 10.82 -31.62
N ARG A 193 -15.91 11.66 -31.97
CA ARG A 193 -15.92 12.44 -33.23
C ARG A 193 -15.15 11.66 -34.27
N ASN A 194 -15.83 11.32 -35.35
CA ASN A 194 -15.27 10.62 -36.49
C ASN A 194 -14.39 11.57 -37.36
N ALA A 195 -13.53 10.96 -38.18
CA ALA A 195 -12.63 11.72 -39.06
C ALA A 195 -13.37 12.64 -40.06
N ASN A 196 -14.61 12.29 -40.43
CA ASN A 196 -15.48 13.10 -41.30
C ASN A 196 -16.20 14.26 -40.56
N GLY A 197 -15.91 14.42 -39.24
CA GLY A 197 -16.51 15.45 -38.40
C GLY A 197 -17.87 15.11 -37.82
N SER A 198 -18.47 13.94 -38.16
CA SER A 198 -19.70 13.48 -37.53
C SER A 198 -19.43 12.95 -36.10
N THR A 199 -20.45 12.90 -35.29
CA THR A 199 -20.41 12.32 -33.94
C THR A 199 -21.20 11.04 -33.91
N ASP A 200 -20.74 10.06 -33.14
CA ASP A 200 -21.49 8.82 -32.93
C ASP A 200 -22.86 9.12 -32.31
N ASN A 201 -23.87 8.33 -32.70
CA ASN A 201 -25.25 8.53 -32.24
C ASN A 201 -25.48 8.07 -30.79
N LYS A 202 -24.53 7.36 -30.19
CA LYS A 202 -24.65 6.84 -28.83
C LYS A 202 -23.46 7.31 -27.99
N PRO A 203 -23.72 7.94 -26.84
CA PRO A 203 -22.67 8.30 -25.92
C PRO A 203 -22.09 7.07 -25.22
N MET A 204 -20.81 7.17 -24.88
CA MET A 204 -20.20 6.28 -23.90
C MET A 204 -20.47 6.85 -22.51
N VAL A 205 -21.09 6.05 -21.63
CA VAL A 205 -21.42 6.45 -20.26
C VAL A 205 -20.74 5.50 -19.30
N THR A 206 -20.11 6.06 -18.26
CA THR A 206 -19.58 5.30 -17.11
C THR A 206 -20.09 5.93 -15.83
N ASN A 207 -20.39 5.11 -14.83
CA ASN A 207 -20.94 5.60 -13.56
C ASN A 207 -19.90 6.33 -12.71
N ASN A 208 -18.65 5.91 -12.79
CA ASN A 208 -17.56 6.47 -11.99
C ASN A 208 -16.29 6.62 -12.84
N ARG A 209 -15.51 7.66 -12.54
CA ARG A 209 -14.17 7.87 -13.09
C ARG A 209 -13.19 8.21 -11.98
N THR A 210 -11.98 7.71 -12.12
CA THR A 210 -10.87 8.11 -11.28
C THR A 210 -10.11 9.24 -11.94
N ALA A 211 -9.91 10.34 -11.20
CA ALA A 211 -9.06 11.45 -11.59
C ALA A 211 -7.68 11.29 -10.97
N TYR A 212 -6.66 11.32 -11.80
CA TYR A 212 -5.26 11.14 -11.44
C TYR A 212 -4.54 12.49 -11.40
N VAL A 213 -3.56 12.61 -10.52
CA VAL A 213 -2.75 13.82 -10.39
C VAL A 213 -1.79 13.97 -11.56
N VAL A 214 -1.66 15.20 -12.05
CA VAL A 214 -0.60 15.64 -12.96
C VAL A 214 0.35 16.57 -12.22
N ASP A 215 -0.22 17.58 -11.57
CA ASP A 215 0.47 18.54 -10.72
C ASP A 215 -0.46 19.02 -9.58
N ASN A 216 -0.08 20.10 -8.89
CA ASN A 216 -0.85 20.61 -7.75
C ASN A 216 -2.29 21.01 -8.12
N ASN A 217 -2.50 21.54 -9.31
CA ASN A 217 -3.77 22.10 -9.78
C ASN A 217 -4.34 21.40 -11.01
N THR A 218 -3.65 20.36 -11.50
CA THR A 218 -4.04 19.66 -12.72
C THR A 218 -4.27 18.19 -12.42
N ILE A 219 -5.37 17.66 -12.93
CA ILE A 219 -5.69 16.26 -12.94
C ILE A 219 -5.94 15.78 -14.37
N PHE A 220 -5.93 14.47 -14.58
CA PHE A 220 -6.51 13.88 -15.77
C PHE A 220 -7.43 12.72 -15.41
N PHE A 221 -8.33 12.39 -16.30
CA PHE A 221 -9.09 11.15 -16.27
C PHE A 221 -9.13 10.54 -17.67
N TYR A 222 -9.36 9.24 -17.73
CA TYR A 222 -9.46 8.56 -19.02
C TYR A 222 -10.79 8.83 -19.69
N ALA A 223 -10.74 9.12 -21.00
CA ALA A 223 -11.93 9.34 -21.83
C ALA A 223 -12.65 8.02 -22.14
N GLY A 224 -13.92 8.11 -22.50
CA GLY A 224 -14.70 6.99 -22.97
C GLY A 224 -14.78 5.82 -21.96
N LEU A 225 -14.54 4.61 -22.42
CA LEU A 225 -14.51 3.40 -21.60
C LEU A 225 -13.09 2.99 -21.18
N MET A 226 -12.11 3.87 -21.34
CA MET A 226 -10.73 3.61 -20.98
C MET A 226 -10.59 3.40 -19.47
N SER A 227 -9.75 2.43 -19.09
CA SER A 227 -9.44 2.10 -17.70
C SER A 227 -7.99 1.63 -17.56
N GLU A 228 -7.53 1.42 -16.35
CA GLU A 228 -6.18 0.88 -16.08
C GLU A 228 -5.98 -0.57 -16.56
N ASP A 229 -7.06 -1.27 -16.94
CA ASP A 229 -7.02 -2.63 -17.45
C ASP A 229 -6.76 -2.70 -18.96
N LEU A 230 -6.69 -1.55 -19.64
CA LEU A 230 -6.36 -1.44 -21.06
C LEU A 230 -4.86 -1.16 -21.24
N SER A 231 -4.39 -1.32 -22.48
CA SER A 231 -2.96 -1.19 -22.78
C SER A 231 -2.43 0.22 -22.43
N ARG A 232 -1.15 0.29 -22.06
CA ARG A 232 -0.50 1.55 -21.68
C ARG A 232 -0.60 2.61 -22.78
N ASP A 233 -0.36 2.18 -24.03
CA ASP A 233 -0.36 3.11 -25.17
C ASP A 233 -1.75 3.68 -25.45
N GLU A 234 -2.80 2.86 -25.34
CA GLU A 234 -4.17 3.32 -25.41
C GLU A 234 -4.52 4.28 -24.28
N ARG A 235 -4.13 3.97 -23.04
CA ARG A 235 -4.35 4.85 -21.88
C ARG A 235 -3.67 6.21 -22.06
N GLU A 236 -2.47 6.25 -22.65
CA GLU A 236 -1.74 7.51 -22.90
C GLU A 236 -2.47 8.41 -23.90
N LEU A 237 -3.10 7.82 -24.92
CA LEU A 237 -3.79 8.56 -25.98
C LEU A 237 -5.14 9.15 -25.54
N TYR A 238 -5.80 8.55 -24.57
CA TYR A 238 -7.19 8.88 -24.22
C TYR A 238 -7.31 9.57 -22.87
N LYS A 239 -6.50 10.58 -22.61
CA LYS A 239 -6.56 11.40 -21.38
C LYS A 239 -7.30 12.71 -21.65
N ILE A 240 -8.12 13.10 -20.68
CA ILE A 240 -8.70 14.45 -20.62
C ILE A 240 -8.09 15.13 -19.41
N TYR A 241 -7.40 16.25 -19.65
CA TYR A 241 -6.76 17.04 -18.61
C TYR A 241 -7.71 18.14 -18.15
N ILE A 242 -7.77 18.39 -16.84
CA ILE A 242 -8.49 19.51 -16.25
C ILE A 242 -7.53 20.26 -15.34
N ARG A 243 -7.38 21.55 -15.60
CA ARG A 243 -6.64 22.47 -14.74
C ARG A 243 -7.60 23.39 -13.98
N PHE A 244 -7.40 23.48 -12.70
CA PHE A 244 -8.12 24.36 -11.78
C PHE A 244 -7.33 25.67 -11.65
N ASN A 245 -7.85 26.74 -12.18
CA ASN A 245 -7.20 28.05 -12.17
C ASN A 245 -7.49 28.78 -10.85
N GLU A 246 -6.64 29.79 -10.50
CA GLU A 246 -6.79 30.57 -9.25
C GLU A 246 -8.10 31.37 -9.22
N ASP A 247 -8.61 31.80 -10.37
CA ASP A 247 -9.89 32.48 -10.52
C ASP A 247 -11.11 31.55 -10.45
N LYS A 248 -10.90 30.28 -10.08
CA LYS A 248 -11.90 29.20 -10.03
C LYS A 248 -12.47 28.79 -11.39
N SER A 249 -11.90 29.26 -12.49
CA SER A 249 -12.23 28.73 -13.81
C SER A 249 -11.53 27.38 -14.04
N LEU A 250 -12.01 26.63 -15.04
CA LEU A 250 -11.41 25.37 -15.48
C LEU A 250 -10.86 25.54 -16.88
N SER A 251 -9.68 24.99 -17.13
CA SER A 251 -9.11 24.81 -18.47
C SER A 251 -9.01 23.32 -18.79
N MET A 252 -9.27 22.96 -20.06
CA MET A 252 -9.28 21.57 -20.53
C MET A 252 -8.40 21.42 -21.78
#